data_7722eba28f5a6e508c3b53f57af093f5
#
_entry.id   7722eba28f5a6e508c3b53f57af093f5
#
_cell.length_a   1.000
_cell.length_b   1.000
_cell.length_c   1.000
_cell.angle_alpha   90.00
_cell.angle_beta   90.00
_cell.angle_gamma   90.00
#
_symmetry.space_group_name_H-M   'P 1'
#
loop_
_entity.id
_entity.type
_entity.pdbx_description
1 polymer ?
#
loop_
_entity_poly.entity_id
_entity_poly.type
_entity_poly.pdbx_seq_one_letter_code
_entity_poly.pdbx_strand_id
1 'polypeptide(L)'
;MKSTKRARLEARGWRVGTAAEFLELTPEEAAFVETKLALSRCVRSWRTAQKLSQSMLAKRLKSSQSRIAKMEAADATVSVDLLLKALFALGAKPKDVATAIQKRTSAAA
;
A
#
# COMPACT_ATOMS: atom_id res chain seq x y z
N MET A 1 -9.03 -20.36 -17.29
CA MET A 1 -9.63 -20.34 -15.95
C MET A 1 -9.56 -18.96 -15.32
N LYS A 2 -8.39 -18.38 -15.30
CA LYS A 2 -8.22 -17.06 -14.68
C LYS A 2 -9.01 -15.95 -15.36
N SER A 3 -9.11 -15.99 -16.68
CA SER A 3 -9.88 -14.99 -17.42
C SER A 3 -11.37 -15.08 -17.08
N THR A 4 -11.89 -16.28 -16.90
CA THR A 4 -13.29 -16.47 -16.51
C THR A 4 -13.53 -15.93 -15.10
N LYS A 5 -12.61 -16.21 -14.19
CA LYS A 5 -12.71 -15.72 -12.82
C LYS A 5 -12.66 -14.20 -12.80
N ARG A 6 -11.74 -13.64 -13.59
CA ARG A 6 -11.60 -12.20 -13.70
C ARG A 6 -12.88 -11.54 -14.24
N ALA A 7 -13.44 -12.11 -15.31
CA ALA A 7 -14.67 -11.57 -15.90
C ALA A 7 -15.81 -11.59 -14.89
N ARG A 8 -15.91 -12.66 -14.11
CA ARG A 8 -16.94 -12.78 -13.09
C ARG A 8 -16.79 -11.74 -11.99
N LEU A 9 -15.56 -11.48 -11.57
CA LEU A 9 -15.30 -10.47 -10.55
C LEU A 9 -15.58 -9.07 -11.07
N GLU A 10 -15.19 -8.80 -12.31
CA GLU A 10 -15.48 -7.52 -12.94
C GLU A 10 -16.96 -7.29 -13.10
N ALA A 11 -17.70 -8.33 -13.47
CA ALA A 11 -19.14 -8.24 -13.64
C ALA A 11 -19.84 -7.92 -12.32
N ARG A 12 -19.26 -8.30 -11.20
CA ARG A 12 -19.81 -8.02 -9.88
C ARG A 12 -19.32 -6.69 -9.30
N GLY A 13 -18.70 -5.86 -10.12
CA GLY A 13 -18.17 -4.59 -9.64
C GLY A 13 -16.97 -4.80 -8.74
N TRP A 14 -15.95 -5.41 -9.29
CA TRP A 14 -14.75 -5.75 -8.54
C TRP A 14 -14.21 -4.56 -7.72
N ARG A 15 -13.77 -4.85 -6.51
CA ARG A 15 -13.25 -3.85 -5.59
C ARG A 15 -11.98 -4.36 -4.94
N VAL A 16 -11.28 -3.44 -4.27
CA VAL A 16 -10.05 -3.79 -3.59
C VAL A 16 -10.25 -4.94 -2.61
N GLY A 17 -11.38 -4.97 -1.92
CA GLY A 17 -11.69 -6.03 -0.96
C GLY A 17 -11.75 -7.42 -1.57
N THR A 18 -11.89 -7.51 -2.90
CA THR A 18 -11.95 -8.78 -3.58
C THR A 18 -10.63 -9.19 -4.20
N ALA A 19 -9.56 -8.45 -3.92
CA ALA A 19 -8.25 -8.77 -4.48
C ALA A 19 -7.80 -10.18 -4.11
N ALA A 20 -8.14 -10.63 -2.90
CA ALA A 20 -7.79 -11.98 -2.45
C ALA A 20 -8.40 -13.03 -3.35
N GLU A 21 -9.67 -12.88 -3.71
CA GLU A 21 -10.34 -13.80 -4.62
C GLU A 21 -9.71 -13.78 -6.00
N PHE A 22 -9.48 -12.57 -6.51
CA PHE A 22 -8.93 -12.38 -7.83
C PHE A 22 -7.55 -13.03 -7.96
N LEU A 23 -6.73 -12.89 -6.94
CA LEU A 23 -5.36 -13.41 -6.94
C LEU A 23 -5.25 -14.80 -6.33
N GLU A 24 -6.37 -15.35 -5.87
CA GLU A 24 -6.39 -16.67 -5.23
C GLU A 24 -5.46 -16.77 -4.02
N LEU A 25 -5.45 -15.72 -3.21
CA LEU A 25 -4.60 -15.65 -2.03
C LEU A 25 -5.22 -16.37 -0.85
N THR A 26 -4.38 -16.91 0.01
CA THR A 26 -4.82 -17.39 1.30
C THR A 26 -5.24 -16.20 2.17
N PRO A 27 -6.01 -16.42 3.25
CA PRO A 27 -6.34 -15.32 4.18
C PRO A 27 -5.11 -14.59 4.70
N GLU A 28 -4.04 -15.32 5.01
CA GLU A 28 -2.79 -14.71 5.49
C GLU A 28 -2.15 -13.84 4.43
N GLU A 29 -2.11 -14.33 3.20
CA GLU A 29 -1.55 -13.57 2.09
C GLU A 29 -2.39 -12.33 1.80
N ALA A 30 -3.71 -12.46 1.85
CA ALA A 30 -4.61 -11.33 1.64
C ALA A 30 -4.39 -10.25 2.69
N ALA A 31 -4.26 -10.65 3.95
CA ALA A 31 -4.02 -9.72 5.05
C ALA A 31 -2.69 -8.98 4.84
N PHE A 32 -1.67 -9.69 4.41
CA PHE A 32 -0.36 -9.09 4.13
C PHE A 32 -0.45 -8.06 3.00
N VAL A 33 -1.09 -8.44 1.90
CA VAL A 33 -1.23 -7.54 0.75
C VAL A 33 -2.02 -6.29 1.12
N GLU A 34 -3.13 -6.44 1.83
CA GLU A 34 -3.94 -5.30 2.25
C GLU A 34 -3.18 -4.38 3.19
N THR A 35 -2.41 -4.95 4.11
CA THR A 35 -1.59 -4.16 5.02
C THR A 35 -0.54 -3.38 4.24
N LYS A 36 0.13 -4.03 3.30
CA LYS A 36 1.15 -3.38 2.49
C LYS A 36 0.55 -2.25 1.67
N LEU A 37 -0.63 -2.46 1.09
CA LEU A 37 -1.33 -1.41 0.33
C LEU A 37 -1.66 -0.22 1.21
N ALA A 38 -2.13 -0.48 2.43
CA ALA A 38 -2.45 0.58 3.37
C ALA A 38 -1.21 1.41 3.71
N LEU A 39 -0.09 0.76 3.94
CA LEU A 39 1.17 1.44 4.24
C LEU A 39 1.66 2.26 3.05
N SER A 40 1.55 1.72 1.85
CA SER A 40 1.95 2.43 0.64
C SER A 40 1.15 3.70 0.43
N ARG A 41 -0.16 3.63 0.63
CA ARG A 41 -1.02 4.80 0.52
C ARG A 41 -0.73 5.81 1.62
N CYS A 42 -0.39 5.31 2.79
CA CYS A 42 -0.04 6.16 3.92
C CYS A 42 1.24 6.96 3.63
N VAL A 43 2.24 6.33 3.00
CA VAL A 43 3.47 7.02 2.60
C VAL A 43 3.11 8.17 1.66
N ARG A 44 2.28 7.91 0.67
CA ARG A 44 1.88 8.95 -0.28
C ARG A 44 1.13 10.07 0.41
N SER A 45 0.21 9.74 1.31
CA SER A 45 -0.57 10.74 2.05
C SER A 45 0.32 11.64 2.90
N TRP A 46 1.25 11.05 3.62
CA TRP A 46 2.16 11.82 4.47
C TRP A 46 3.10 12.68 3.64
N ARG A 47 3.55 12.16 2.50
CA ARG A 47 4.41 12.92 1.59
C ARG A 47 3.67 14.12 1.01
N THR A 48 2.49 13.90 0.45
CA THR A 48 1.74 14.97 -0.21
C THR A 48 1.24 16.01 0.78
N ALA A 49 0.89 15.60 2.00
CA ALA A 49 0.48 16.54 3.04
C ALA A 49 1.60 17.51 3.40
N GLN A 50 2.84 17.09 3.25
CA GLN A 50 4.00 17.94 3.52
C GLN A 50 4.49 18.65 2.25
N LYS A 51 3.75 18.51 1.15
CA LYS A 51 4.07 19.14 -0.14
C LYS A 51 5.44 18.72 -0.66
N LEU A 52 5.82 17.47 -0.40
CA LEU A 52 7.07 16.92 -0.91
C LEU A 52 6.82 16.19 -2.20
N SER A 53 7.71 16.37 -3.18
CA SER A 53 7.70 15.55 -4.38
C SER A 53 8.35 14.20 -4.05
N GLN A 54 8.17 13.22 -4.95
CA GLN A 54 8.85 11.94 -4.78
C GLN A 54 10.36 12.11 -4.76
N SER A 55 10.88 13.02 -5.58
CA SER A 55 12.32 13.30 -5.61
C SER A 55 12.82 13.91 -4.31
N MET A 56 12.02 14.79 -3.72
CA MET A 56 12.40 15.40 -2.43
C MET A 56 12.41 14.36 -1.32
N LEU A 57 11.43 13.49 -1.30
CA LEU A 57 11.41 12.41 -0.32
C LEU A 57 12.58 11.46 -0.53
N ALA A 58 12.90 11.17 -1.80
CA ALA A 58 14.03 10.32 -2.11
C ALA A 58 15.33 10.87 -1.53
N LYS A 59 15.54 12.17 -1.64
CA LYS A 59 16.73 12.81 -1.07
C LYS A 59 16.76 12.65 0.44
N ARG A 60 15.62 12.85 1.08
CA ARG A 60 15.51 12.73 2.54
C ARG A 60 15.84 11.31 3.01
N LEU A 61 15.41 10.32 2.23
CA LEU A 61 15.64 8.92 2.57
C LEU A 61 16.94 8.35 1.99
N LYS A 62 17.71 9.19 1.29
CA LYS A 62 18.94 8.75 0.61
C LYS A 62 18.63 7.60 -0.36
N SER A 63 17.59 7.79 -1.15
CA SER A 63 17.10 6.80 -2.09
C SER A 63 16.89 7.46 -3.45
N SER A 64 16.19 6.79 -4.36
CA SER A 64 15.91 7.32 -5.69
C SER A 64 14.42 7.61 -5.85
N GLN A 65 14.08 8.53 -6.75
CA GLN A 65 12.70 8.84 -7.05
C GLN A 65 11.97 7.58 -7.56
N SER A 66 12.64 6.77 -8.34
CA SER A 66 12.09 5.52 -8.84
C SER A 66 11.69 4.59 -7.69
N ARG A 67 12.51 4.52 -6.66
CA ARG A 67 12.22 3.69 -5.50
C ARG A 67 11.02 4.21 -4.70
N ILE A 68 10.92 5.53 -4.57
CA ILE A 68 9.76 6.13 -3.90
C ILE A 68 8.48 5.81 -4.68
N ALA A 69 8.55 5.92 -6.02
CA ALA A 69 7.40 5.59 -6.85
C ALA A 69 6.96 4.13 -6.64
N LYS A 70 7.92 3.21 -6.53
CA LYS A 70 7.61 1.80 -6.26
C LYS A 70 7.01 1.61 -4.89
N MET A 71 7.49 2.34 -3.89
CA MET A 71 6.93 2.29 -2.54
C MET A 71 5.46 2.67 -2.55
N GLU A 72 5.12 3.75 -3.25
CA GLU A 72 3.75 4.24 -3.30
C GLU A 72 2.85 3.38 -4.16
N ALA A 73 3.44 2.59 -5.07
CA ALA A 73 2.71 1.65 -5.90
C ALA A 73 2.59 0.26 -5.27
N ALA A 74 3.13 0.07 -4.08
CA ALA A 74 3.15 -1.23 -3.40
C ALA A 74 3.80 -2.31 -4.26
N ASP A 75 4.88 -1.94 -4.94
CA ASP A 75 5.61 -2.87 -5.80
C ASP A 75 6.13 -4.07 -4.99
N ALA A 76 6.15 -5.23 -5.62
CA ALA A 76 6.56 -6.46 -4.95
C ALA A 76 8.00 -6.41 -4.43
N THR A 77 8.84 -5.57 -5.03
CA THR A 77 10.25 -5.45 -4.61
C THR A 77 10.43 -4.58 -3.36
N VAL A 78 9.35 -3.94 -2.89
CA VAL A 78 9.42 -3.06 -1.72
C VAL A 78 8.92 -3.83 -0.51
N SER A 79 9.71 -3.85 0.55
CA SER A 79 9.34 -4.54 1.78
C SER A 79 8.50 -3.64 2.69
N VAL A 80 7.73 -4.26 3.57
CA VAL A 80 6.97 -3.55 4.60
C VAL A 80 7.92 -2.75 5.48
N ASP A 81 9.10 -3.30 5.79
CA ASP A 81 10.12 -2.60 6.59
C ASP A 81 10.47 -1.26 5.97
N LEU A 82 10.65 -1.24 4.65
CA LEU A 82 11.02 -0.02 3.96
C LEU A 82 9.90 1.01 4.04
N LEU A 83 8.66 0.56 3.91
CA LEU A 83 7.49 1.45 4.03
C LEU A 83 7.40 2.06 5.43
N LEU A 84 7.63 1.25 6.46
CA LEU A 84 7.61 1.73 7.84
C LEU A 84 8.69 2.75 8.09
N LYS A 85 9.91 2.48 7.60
CA LYS A 85 11.01 3.42 7.75
C LYS A 85 10.71 4.75 7.07
N ALA A 86 10.11 4.70 5.89
CA ALA A 86 9.72 5.91 5.18
C ALA A 86 8.69 6.71 5.96
N LEU A 87 7.70 6.04 6.53
CA LEU A 87 6.65 6.70 7.31
C LEU A 87 7.25 7.39 8.55
N PHE A 88 8.11 6.70 9.26
CA PHE A 88 8.73 7.29 10.45
C PHE A 88 9.64 8.46 10.08
N ALA A 89 10.31 8.37 8.94
CA ALA A 89 11.12 9.49 8.44
C ALA A 89 10.25 10.70 8.07
N LEU A 90 9.01 10.46 7.68
CA LEU A 90 8.05 11.53 7.38
C LEU A 90 7.39 12.10 8.63
N GLY A 91 7.67 11.55 9.79
CA GLY A 91 7.11 12.03 11.04
C GLY A 91 5.91 11.26 11.55
N ALA A 92 5.51 10.21 10.87
CA ALA A 92 4.42 9.38 11.37
C ALA A 92 4.87 8.64 12.62
N LYS A 93 3.90 8.38 13.50
CA LYS A 93 4.13 7.62 14.73
C LYS A 93 3.47 6.26 14.59
N PRO A 94 3.86 5.29 15.46
CA PRO A 94 3.22 3.97 15.40
C PRO A 94 1.71 4.03 15.45
N LYS A 95 1.13 4.96 16.20
CA LYS A 95 -0.34 5.09 16.26
C LYS A 95 -0.92 5.52 14.93
N ASP A 96 -0.19 6.33 14.18
CA ASP A 96 -0.64 6.77 12.86
C ASP A 96 -0.64 5.62 11.88
N VAL A 97 0.38 4.76 11.97
CA VAL A 97 0.47 3.56 11.17
C VAL A 97 -0.68 2.62 11.49
N ALA A 98 -0.93 2.40 12.78
CA ALA A 98 -2.02 1.55 13.23
C ALA A 98 -3.36 2.05 12.71
N THR A 99 -3.59 3.36 12.77
CA THR A 99 -4.82 3.97 12.28
C THR A 99 -4.97 3.74 10.77
N ALA A 100 -3.89 3.88 10.02
CA ALA A 100 -3.94 3.67 8.57
C ALA A 100 -4.31 2.23 8.22
N ILE A 101 -3.74 1.27 8.92
CA ILE A 101 -4.03 -0.15 8.70
C ILE A 101 -5.48 -0.45 9.07
N GLN A 102 -5.92 0.04 10.23
CA GLN A 102 -7.26 -0.18 10.74
C GLN A 102 -8.31 0.41 9.81
N LYS A 103 -8.06 1.62 9.32
CA LYS A 103 -8.95 2.30 8.40
C LYS A 103 -9.10 1.54 7.11
N ARG A 104 -8.00 1.00 6.59
CA ARG A 104 -8.01 0.20 5.38
C ARG A 104 -8.85 -1.06 5.55
N THR A 105 -8.68 -1.75 6.68
CA THR A 105 -9.44 -2.95 6.98
C THR A 105 -10.93 -2.65 7.08
N SER A 106 -11.29 -1.55 7.75
CA SER A 106 -12.68 -1.13 7.87
C SER A 106 -13.29 -0.83 6.51
N ALA A 107 -12.55 -0.16 5.65
CA ALA A 107 -13.02 0.19 4.31
C ALA A 107 -13.20 -1.06 3.45
N ALA A 108 -12.37 -2.09 3.66
CA ALA A 108 -12.44 -3.32 2.92
C ALA A 108 -13.57 -4.23 3.42
N ALA A 109 -13.92 -4.09 4.67
CA ALA A 109 -15.00 -4.89 5.26
C ALA A 109 -16.36 -4.40 4.78
#